data_001c435fe110875f7637eaf90a018fed
#
_entry.id   001c435fe110875f7637eaf90a018fed
#
_cell.length_a   1.000
_cell.length_b   1.000
_cell.length_c   1.000
_cell.angle_alpha   90.00
_cell.angle_beta   90.00
_cell.angle_gamma   90.00
#
_symmetry.space_group_name_H-M   'P 1'
#
loop_
_entity.id
_entity.type
_entity.pdbx_description
1 polymer ?
#
loop_
_entity_poly.entity_id
_entity_poly.type
_entity_poly.pdbx_seq_one_letter_code
_entity_poly.pdbx_strand_id
1 'polypeptide(L)'
;MIVCCPPAWRPRGALPGLPPLVVRAPFGGQNAGMPLHLRPPGIRRRSCLLAALPWLPVPALATDAALREAMRRAEALRDEALRAGDQPFGAVVLRGELIVGAAPSRVVTASDPTAHAEMEAIRDAARRLRMRDLSGCVLVSTSRPCRMCEAAAGWAGISRMVYGEAMTDAGAPR
;
A
#
# COMPACT_ATOMS: atom_id res chain seq x y z
N MET A 1 -16.05 -31.54 -24.06
CA MET A 1 -14.68 -31.30 -23.59
C MET A 1 -14.71 -31.26 -22.08
N ILE A 2 -14.21 -32.30 -21.43
CA ILE A 2 -14.23 -32.48 -19.99
C ILE A 2 -12.99 -31.76 -19.46
N VAL A 3 -13.21 -30.71 -18.68
CA VAL A 3 -12.14 -29.95 -17.98
C VAL A 3 -11.69 -30.82 -16.81
N CYS A 4 -10.51 -31.45 -16.94
CA CYS A 4 -9.86 -32.19 -15.87
C CYS A 4 -9.42 -31.26 -14.76
N CYS A 5 -10.10 -31.34 -13.61
CA CYS A 5 -9.68 -30.70 -12.36
C CYS A 5 -8.42 -31.44 -11.84
N PRO A 6 -7.31 -30.74 -11.50
CA PRO A 6 -6.15 -31.41 -10.92
C PRO A 6 -6.48 -31.94 -9.51
N PRO A 7 -5.84 -33.00 -9.06
CA PRO A 7 -6.14 -33.62 -7.77
C PRO A 7 -5.81 -32.67 -6.62
N ALA A 8 -6.70 -32.66 -5.64
CA ALA A 8 -6.60 -31.87 -4.42
C ALA A 8 -5.21 -32.03 -3.75
N TRP A 9 -4.52 -30.93 -3.56
CA TRP A 9 -3.30 -30.85 -2.79
C TRP A 9 -3.56 -31.38 -1.36
N ARG A 10 -2.92 -32.48 -1.00
CA ARG A 10 -2.91 -32.98 0.38
C ARG A 10 -1.62 -32.47 1.06
N PRO A 11 -1.71 -31.76 2.19
CA PRO A 11 -0.53 -31.39 2.95
C PRO A 11 0.15 -32.65 3.49
N ARG A 12 1.42 -32.85 3.16
CA ARG A 12 2.25 -33.89 3.74
C ARG A 12 2.67 -33.44 5.13
N GLY A 13 2.27 -34.20 6.14
CA GLY A 13 2.89 -34.22 7.46
C GLY A 13 2.59 -32.96 8.31
N ALA A 14 1.73 -33.14 9.28
CA ALA A 14 1.65 -32.21 10.40
C ALA A 14 3.03 -32.18 11.11
N LEU A 15 3.62 -30.99 11.26
CA LEU A 15 4.78 -30.77 12.08
C LEU A 15 4.38 -31.06 13.55
N PRO A 16 5.04 -31.96 14.26
CA PRO A 16 4.73 -32.23 15.66
C PRO A 16 5.19 -31.05 16.51
N GLY A 17 4.26 -30.41 17.21
CA GLY A 17 4.59 -29.41 18.24
C GLY A 17 3.91 -28.06 18.16
N LEU A 18 3.00 -27.80 17.24
CA LEU A 18 2.21 -26.57 17.28
C LEU A 18 0.93 -26.78 18.07
N PRO A 19 0.65 -25.93 19.09
CA PRO A 19 -0.61 -25.98 19.81
C PRO A 19 -1.77 -25.60 18.87
N PRO A 20 -3.00 -26.11 19.10
CA PRO A 20 -4.15 -25.80 18.25
C PRO A 20 -4.43 -24.29 18.31
N LEU A 21 -4.61 -23.69 17.13
CA LEU A 21 -5.07 -22.31 16.98
C LEU A 21 -6.47 -22.17 17.61
N VAL A 22 -6.51 -21.63 18.84
CA VAL A 22 -7.76 -21.22 19.47
C VAL A 22 -8.22 -19.95 18.79
N VAL A 23 -9.11 -20.06 17.83
CA VAL A 23 -9.84 -18.94 17.25
C VAL A 23 -10.81 -18.42 18.33
N ARG A 24 -10.40 -17.38 19.06
CA ARG A 24 -11.31 -16.63 19.93
C ARG A 24 -12.27 -15.83 19.04
N ALA A 25 -13.56 -16.14 19.17
CA ALA A 25 -14.61 -15.34 18.56
C ALA A 25 -14.58 -13.90 19.15
N PRO A 26 -14.75 -12.86 18.33
CA PRO A 26 -14.77 -11.49 18.82
C PRO A 26 -16.13 -11.16 19.44
N PHE A 27 -16.06 -10.70 20.69
CA PHE A 27 -16.92 -9.73 21.33
C PHE A 27 -18.43 -9.77 21.09
N GLY A 28 -19.13 -10.46 22.00
CA GLY A 28 -20.50 -10.14 22.35
C GLY A 28 -20.54 -8.82 23.13
N GLY A 29 -20.82 -7.70 22.46
CA GLY A 29 -21.08 -6.41 23.10
C GLY A 29 -22.42 -6.42 23.80
N GLN A 30 -22.45 -6.52 25.12
CA GLN A 30 -23.63 -6.23 25.93
C GLN A 30 -23.79 -4.72 26.03
N ASN A 31 -24.79 -4.16 25.34
CA ASN A 31 -25.28 -2.81 25.57
C ASN A 31 -26.00 -2.79 26.94
N ALA A 32 -25.25 -2.48 28.00
CA ALA A 32 -25.85 -2.12 29.29
C ALA A 32 -26.33 -0.67 29.20
N GLY A 33 -27.65 -0.49 29.40
CA GLY A 33 -28.36 0.79 29.33
C GLY A 33 -27.78 1.83 30.29
N MET A 34 -27.50 3.00 29.73
CA MET A 34 -27.05 4.17 30.46
C MET A 34 -28.27 4.92 31.02
N PRO A 35 -28.33 5.23 32.33
CA PRO A 35 -29.50 5.90 32.93
C PRO A 35 -29.63 7.38 32.49
N LEU A 36 -30.87 7.78 32.31
CA LEU A 36 -31.38 8.95 31.58
C LEU A 36 -31.30 10.31 32.33
N HIS A 37 -30.45 10.50 33.33
CA HIS A 37 -30.52 11.71 34.19
C HIS A 37 -29.23 12.39 34.53
N LEU A 38 -28.40 12.62 33.50
CA LEU A 38 -27.32 13.60 33.59
C LEU A 38 -27.23 14.40 32.27
N ARG A 39 -28.25 15.29 32.07
CA ARG A 39 -28.10 16.35 31.07
C ARG A 39 -27.34 17.52 31.71
N PRO A 40 -26.19 17.93 31.17
CA PRO A 40 -25.54 19.18 31.58
C PRO A 40 -26.37 20.40 31.12
N PRO A 41 -26.38 21.49 31.88
CA PRO A 41 -27.16 22.70 31.55
C PRO A 41 -26.60 23.35 30.28
N GLY A 42 -27.53 23.90 29.50
CA GLY A 42 -27.40 24.41 28.16
C GLY A 42 -26.15 25.29 27.91
N ILE A 43 -25.29 24.76 27.04
CA ILE A 43 -24.26 25.58 26.38
C ILE A 43 -24.98 26.37 25.29
N ARG A 44 -25.11 27.71 25.52
CA ARG A 44 -25.55 28.68 24.51
C ARG A 44 -24.65 28.50 23.27
N ARG A 45 -25.24 28.03 22.17
CA ARG A 45 -24.59 28.01 20.86
C ARG A 45 -24.25 29.43 20.44
N ARG A 46 -23.02 29.87 20.69
CA ARG A 46 -22.45 31.00 19.96
C ARG A 46 -22.25 30.52 18.53
N SER A 47 -23.07 31.02 17.63
CA SER A 47 -22.93 30.82 16.19
C SER A 47 -21.61 31.44 15.74
N CYS A 48 -20.54 30.67 15.78
CA CYS A 48 -19.36 31.00 15.00
C CYS A 48 -19.68 30.62 13.55
N LEU A 49 -20.05 31.64 12.77
CA LEU A 49 -20.01 31.60 11.32
C LEU A 49 -18.51 31.49 10.89
N LEU A 50 -17.92 30.32 11.07
CA LEU A 50 -16.70 29.95 10.37
C LEU A 50 -17.09 29.78 8.92
N ALA A 51 -16.75 30.75 8.08
CA ALA A 51 -16.82 30.63 6.63
C ALA A 51 -16.10 29.35 6.23
N ALA A 52 -16.86 28.30 5.91
CA ALA A 52 -16.36 27.10 5.31
C ALA A 52 -15.87 27.46 3.92
N LEU A 53 -14.58 27.80 3.79
CA LEU A 53 -13.92 27.79 2.49
C LEU A 53 -14.06 26.36 1.96
N PRO A 54 -14.61 26.19 0.77
CA PRO A 54 -14.68 24.86 0.16
C PRO A 54 -13.26 24.40 -0.11
N TRP A 55 -12.75 23.50 0.73
CA TRP A 55 -11.55 22.74 0.45
C TRP A 55 -11.87 21.80 -0.70
N LEU A 56 -11.77 22.29 -1.91
CA LEU A 56 -11.76 21.45 -3.09
C LEU A 56 -10.43 20.66 -3.06
N PRO A 57 -10.43 19.33 -2.96
CA PRO A 57 -9.24 18.55 -3.16
C PRO A 57 -8.86 18.72 -4.64
N VAL A 58 -7.93 19.61 -4.91
CA VAL A 58 -7.25 19.62 -6.21
C VAL A 58 -6.51 18.28 -6.28
N PRO A 59 -6.77 17.40 -7.26
CA PRO A 59 -5.94 16.24 -7.46
C PRO A 59 -4.55 16.79 -7.82
N ALA A 60 -3.65 16.77 -6.85
CA ALA A 60 -2.27 17.18 -7.07
C ALA A 60 -1.64 16.13 -7.98
N LEU A 61 -1.60 16.43 -9.28
CA LEU A 61 -0.82 15.67 -10.24
C LEU A 61 0.64 15.77 -9.82
N ALA A 62 1.34 14.64 -9.78
CA ALA A 62 2.77 14.64 -9.50
C ALA A 62 3.48 15.49 -10.56
N THR A 63 4.24 16.49 -10.13
CA THR A 63 5.03 17.32 -11.03
C THR A 63 6.22 16.55 -11.57
N ASP A 64 6.78 16.96 -12.71
CA ASP A 64 7.99 16.34 -13.26
C ASP A 64 9.18 16.41 -12.28
N ALA A 65 9.23 17.45 -11.45
CA ALA A 65 10.24 17.60 -10.41
C ALA A 65 10.07 16.53 -9.32
N ALA A 66 8.84 16.31 -8.86
CA ALA A 66 8.52 15.27 -7.86
C ALA A 66 8.78 13.86 -8.42
N LEU A 67 8.46 13.61 -9.70
CA LEU A 67 8.76 12.33 -10.34
C LEU A 67 10.27 12.07 -10.44
N ARG A 68 11.06 13.07 -10.81
CA ARG A 68 12.54 12.95 -10.82
C ARG A 68 13.10 12.71 -9.42
N GLU A 69 12.59 13.38 -8.40
CA GLU A 69 13.00 13.13 -7.02
C GLU A 69 12.65 11.71 -6.57
N ALA A 70 11.44 11.24 -6.90
CA ALA A 70 11.02 9.87 -6.61
C ALA A 70 11.92 8.84 -7.32
N MET A 71 12.33 9.10 -8.57
CA MET A 71 13.25 8.21 -9.29
C MET A 71 14.61 8.18 -8.61
N ARG A 72 15.20 9.34 -8.25
CA ARG A 72 16.45 9.36 -7.48
C ARG A 72 16.36 8.55 -6.18
N ARG A 73 15.22 8.65 -5.50
CA ARG A 73 14.98 7.85 -4.29
C ARG A 73 14.86 6.36 -4.59
N ALA A 74 14.20 5.98 -5.70
CA ALA A 74 14.11 4.59 -6.13
C ALA A 74 15.50 4.02 -6.49
N GLU A 75 16.36 4.81 -7.15
CA GLU A 75 17.74 4.43 -7.46
C GLU A 75 18.57 4.21 -6.18
N ALA A 76 18.45 5.11 -5.20
CA ALA A 76 19.14 4.94 -3.91
C ALA A 76 18.68 3.67 -3.18
N LEU A 77 17.41 3.28 -3.30
CA LEU A 77 16.87 2.03 -2.76
C LEU A 77 17.37 0.81 -3.52
N ARG A 78 17.53 0.90 -4.86
CA ARG A 78 18.19 -0.14 -5.66
C ARG A 78 19.62 -0.40 -5.15
N ASP A 79 20.37 0.66 -4.90
CA ASP A 79 21.73 0.56 -4.39
C ASP A 79 21.78 0.01 -2.94
N GLU A 80 20.75 0.29 -2.14
CA GLU A 80 20.57 -0.32 -0.83
C GLU A 80 20.32 -1.83 -0.95
N ALA A 81 19.43 -2.27 -1.85
CA ALA A 81 19.19 -3.68 -2.14
C ALA A 81 20.47 -4.41 -2.54
N LEU A 82 21.26 -3.83 -3.45
CA LEU A 82 22.55 -4.39 -3.87
C LEU A 82 23.52 -4.56 -2.68
N ARG A 83 23.65 -3.56 -1.82
CA ARG A 83 24.50 -3.66 -0.63
C ARG A 83 24.02 -4.71 0.36
N ALA A 84 22.72 -4.98 0.40
CA ALA A 84 22.13 -6.03 1.23
C ALA A 84 22.22 -7.43 0.60
N GLY A 85 22.75 -7.57 -0.61
CA GLY A 85 22.80 -8.84 -1.34
C GLY A 85 21.46 -9.26 -1.94
N ASP A 86 20.57 -8.30 -2.15
CA ASP A 86 19.26 -8.51 -2.78
C ASP A 86 19.27 -8.12 -4.27
N GLN A 87 18.14 -8.32 -4.94
CA GLN A 87 17.99 -7.95 -6.35
C GLN A 87 18.06 -6.43 -6.53
N PRO A 88 18.67 -5.92 -7.64
CA PRO A 88 18.96 -4.50 -7.84
C PRO A 88 17.71 -3.70 -8.27
N PHE A 89 16.71 -3.65 -7.41
CA PHE A 89 15.47 -2.93 -7.67
C PHE A 89 15.06 -2.05 -6.49
N GLY A 90 14.51 -0.88 -6.82
CA GLY A 90 13.94 0.05 -5.87
C GLY A 90 12.66 0.66 -6.42
N ALA A 91 11.71 0.98 -5.54
CA ALA A 91 10.44 1.59 -5.92
C ALA A 91 9.92 2.57 -4.87
N VAL A 92 9.13 3.53 -5.35
CA VAL A 92 8.54 4.62 -4.56
C VAL A 92 7.09 4.82 -4.97
N VAL A 93 6.22 5.13 -4.02
CA VAL A 93 4.85 5.56 -4.26
C VAL A 93 4.74 7.05 -3.90
N LEU A 94 4.30 7.85 -4.88
CA LEU A 94 4.01 9.29 -4.73
C LEU A 94 2.52 9.54 -4.58
N ARG A 95 2.15 10.50 -3.74
CA ARG A 95 0.83 11.12 -3.70
C ARG A 95 0.99 12.63 -3.85
N GLY A 96 0.65 13.16 -5.03
CA GLY A 96 1.06 14.52 -5.40
C GLY A 96 2.58 14.65 -5.41
N GLU A 97 3.13 15.51 -4.57
CA GLU A 97 4.58 15.73 -4.45
C GLU A 97 5.22 14.95 -3.28
N LEU A 98 4.42 14.20 -2.51
CA LEU A 98 4.90 13.52 -1.32
C LEU A 98 5.19 12.05 -1.59
N ILE A 99 6.35 11.57 -1.13
CA ILE A 99 6.69 10.16 -1.08
C ILE A 99 5.92 9.55 0.11
N VAL A 100 4.94 8.70 -0.19
CA VAL A 100 4.09 8.04 0.81
C VAL A 100 4.47 6.58 1.05
N GLY A 101 5.26 5.98 0.17
CA GLY A 101 5.82 4.65 0.34
C GLY A 101 7.11 4.50 -0.44
N ALA A 102 8.05 3.71 0.08
CA ALA A 102 9.35 3.50 -0.56
C ALA A 102 9.98 2.21 -0.05
N ALA A 103 10.52 1.38 -0.93
CA ALA A 103 11.20 0.15 -0.54
C ALA A 103 12.23 -0.32 -1.57
N PRO A 104 13.32 -0.97 -1.10
CA PRO A 104 14.17 -1.82 -1.91
C PRO A 104 13.52 -3.18 -2.17
N SER A 105 14.04 -3.95 -3.11
CA SER A 105 13.75 -5.38 -3.21
C SER A 105 14.21 -6.12 -1.96
N ARG A 106 13.43 -7.14 -1.56
CA ARG A 106 13.70 -8.02 -0.42
C ARG A 106 13.47 -9.49 -0.76
N VAL A 107 13.49 -9.83 -2.02
CA VAL A 107 13.24 -11.20 -2.51
C VAL A 107 14.20 -12.21 -1.88
N VAL A 108 15.48 -11.88 -1.86
CA VAL A 108 16.55 -12.75 -1.32
C VAL A 108 16.58 -12.63 0.20
N THR A 109 16.65 -11.42 0.73
CA THR A 109 16.84 -11.17 2.18
C THR A 109 15.64 -11.60 3.02
N ALA A 110 14.43 -11.55 2.48
CA ALA A 110 13.21 -12.04 3.14
C ALA A 110 12.85 -13.48 2.75
N SER A 111 13.57 -14.10 1.81
CA SER A 111 13.21 -15.41 1.22
C SER A 111 11.76 -15.44 0.71
N ASP A 112 11.28 -14.32 0.17
CA ASP A 112 9.91 -14.16 -0.33
C ASP A 112 9.94 -13.75 -1.83
N PRO A 113 9.54 -14.65 -2.75
CA PRO A 113 9.54 -14.37 -4.18
C PRO A 113 8.58 -13.24 -4.58
N THR A 114 7.72 -12.79 -3.69
CA THR A 114 6.79 -11.69 -3.94
C THR A 114 7.26 -10.35 -3.38
N ALA A 115 8.37 -10.31 -2.63
CA ALA A 115 8.91 -9.11 -2.02
C ALA A 115 9.68 -8.21 -3.01
N HIS A 116 9.12 -8.02 -4.22
CA HIS A 116 9.62 -7.06 -5.19
C HIS A 116 9.56 -5.63 -4.64
N ALA A 117 10.45 -4.76 -5.09
CA ALA A 117 10.50 -3.37 -4.62
C ALA A 117 9.15 -2.65 -4.75
N GLU A 118 8.45 -2.85 -5.86
CA GLU A 118 7.12 -2.27 -6.11
C GLU A 118 6.09 -2.79 -5.11
N MET A 119 6.08 -4.09 -4.84
CA MET A 119 5.18 -4.72 -3.87
C MET A 119 5.41 -4.16 -2.46
N GLU A 120 6.68 -4.07 -2.06
CA GLU A 120 7.05 -3.53 -0.76
C GLU A 120 6.73 -2.03 -0.65
N ALA A 121 6.93 -1.24 -1.71
CA ALA A 121 6.58 0.18 -1.74
C ALA A 121 5.06 0.39 -1.63
N ILE A 122 4.24 -0.42 -2.32
CA ILE A 122 2.77 -0.42 -2.21
C ILE A 122 2.34 -0.77 -0.77
N ARG A 123 2.93 -1.83 -0.19
CA ARG A 123 2.68 -2.24 1.20
C ARG A 123 3.07 -1.14 2.20
N ASP A 124 4.20 -0.49 1.99
CA ASP A 124 4.67 0.62 2.84
C ASP A 124 3.73 1.82 2.76
N ALA A 125 3.31 2.22 1.55
CA ALA A 125 2.34 3.30 1.34
C ALA A 125 1.01 2.99 2.05
N ALA A 126 0.47 1.79 1.87
CA ALA A 126 -0.79 1.37 2.48
C ALA A 126 -0.72 1.40 4.02
N ARG A 127 0.40 0.95 4.61
CA ARG A 127 0.64 1.00 6.06
C ARG A 127 0.74 2.43 6.58
N ARG A 128 1.53 3.29 5.93
CA ARG A 128 1.74 4.69 6.36
C ARG A 128 0.46 5.50 6.28
N LEU A 129 -0.28 5.33 5.19
CA LEU A 129 -1.55 6.03 4.98
C LEU A 129 -2.72 5.39 5.75
N ARG A 130 -2.55 4.17 6.28
CA ARG A 130 -3.61 3.33 6.87
C ARG A 130 -4.80 3.16 5.92
N MET A 131 -4.52 3.03 4.63
CA MET A 131 -5.49 2.89 3.55
C MET A 131 -5.01 1.81 2.59
N ARG A 132 -5.95 0.99 2.09
CA ARG A 132 -5.68 0.05 0.99
C ARG A 132 -5.88 0.68 -0.39
N ASP A 133 -6.68 1.73 -0.46
CA ASP A 133 -6.94 2.48 -1.68
C ASP A 133 -5.90 3.59 -1.84
N LEU A 134 -5.05 3.44 -2.85
CA LEU A 134 -3.99 4.37 -3.22
C LEU A 134 -4.34 5.16 -4.48
N SER A 135 -5.64 5.37 -4.72
CA SER A 135 -6.12 6.20 -5.84
C SER A 135 -5.48 7.58 -5.82
N GLY A 136 -5.09 8.05 -7.00
CA GLY A 136 -4.36 9.30 -7.17
C GLY A 136 -2.85 9.20 -6.86
N CYS A 137 -2.34 8.02 -6.46
CA CYS A 137 -0.92 7.80 -6.31
C CYS A 137 -0.26 7.37 -7.63
N VAL A 138 1.05 7.60 -7.73
CA VAL A 138 1.92 7.18 -8.83
C VAL A 138 2.97 6.23 -8.28
N LEU A 139 3.14 5.08 -8.92
CA LEU A 139 4.23 4.15 -8.65
C LEU A 139 5.42 4.49 -9.54
N VAL A 140 6.58 4.73 -8.94
CA VAL A 140 7.84 4.99 -9.63
C VAL A 140 8.82 3.87 -9.28
N SER A 141 9.40 3.19 -10.27
CA SER A 141 10.32 2.07 -10.07
C SER A 141 11.53 2.13 -10.99
N THR A 142 12.66 1.56 -10.56
CA THR A 142 13.90 1.55 -11.34
C THR A 142 13.82 0.65 -12.58
N SER A 143 12.86 -0.28 -12.62
CA SER A 143 12.63 -1.18 -13.74
C SER A 143 11.14 -1.27 -14.06
N ARG A 144 10.81 -1.80 -15.25
CA ARG A 144 9.42 -2.03 -15.62
C ARG A 144 8.76 -3.01 -14.64
N PRO A 145 7.61 -2.65 -14.02
CA PRO A 145 6.85 -3.54 -13.17
C PRO A 145 6.49 -4.84 -13.89
N CYS A 146 6.69 -5.97 -13.23
CA CYS A 146 6.23 -7.25 -13.75
C CYS A 146 4.70 -7.39 -13.61
N ARG A 147 4.10 -8.43 -14.19
CA ARG A 147 2.64 -8.65 -14.15
C ARG A 147 2.06 -8.74 -12.74
N MET A 148 2.82 -9.30 -11.79
CA MET A 148 2.41 -9.37 -10.38
C MET A 148 2.34 -7.97 -9.78
N CYS A 149 3.38 -7.15 -9.97
CA CYS A 149 3.44 -5.77 -9.47
C CYS A 149 2.40 -4.88 -10.14
N GLU A 150 2.19 -5.04 -11.46
CA GLU A 150 1.15 -4.34 -12.21
C GLU A 150 -0.25 -4.68 -11.68
N ALA A 151 -0.57 -5.96 -11.47
CA ALA A 151 -1.84 -6.38 -10.91
C ALA A 151 -2.04 -5.85 -9.49
N ALA A 152 -1.00 -5.90 -8.64
CA ALA A 152 -1.06 -5.35 -7.28
C ALA A 152 -1.28 -3.84 -7.27
N ALA A 153 -0.63 -3.10 -8.17
CA ALA A 153 -0.85 -1.67 -8.35
C ALA A 153 -2.30 -1.38 -8.78
N GLY A 154 -2.87 -2.19 -9.68
CA GLY A 154 -4.27 -2.11 -10.07
C GLY A 154 -5.22 -2.34 -8.90
N TRP A 155 -5.01 -3.39 -8.10
CA TRP A 155 -5.83 -3.67 -6.91
C TRP A 155 -5.72 -2.58 -5.83
N ALA A 156 -4.56 -1.92 -5.75
CA ALA A 156 -4.37 -0.78 -4.86
C ALA A 156 -4.95 0.54 -5.41
N GLY A 157 -5.45 0.57 -6.65
CA GLY A 157 -5.99 1.78 -7.27
C GLY A 157 -4.92 2.79 -7.71
N ILE A 158 -3.66 2.38 -7.86
CA ILE A 158 -2.58 3.25 -8.38
C ILE A 158 -2.99 3.81 -9.74
N SER A 159 -2.89 5.11 -9.91
CA SER A 159 -3.41 5.80 -11.09
C SER A 159 -2.45 5.79 -12.27
N ARG A 160 -1.14 5.66 -12.00
CA ARG A 160 -0.09 5.76 -13.03
C ARG A 160 1.18 5.04 -12.56
N MET A 161 1.90 4.45 -13.51
CA MET A 161 3.21 3.86 -13.27
C MET A 161 4.27 4.50 -14.16
N VAL A 162 5.43 4.82 -13.58
CA VAL A 162 6.60 5.38 -14.28
C VAL A 162 7.81 4.53 -13.92
N TYR A 163 8.67 4.21 -14.90
CA TYR A 163 9.82 3.35 -14.64
C TYR A 163 11.07 3.73 -15.45
N GLY A 164 12.21 3.31 -14.92
CA GLY A 164 13.53 3.45 -15.52
C GLY A 164 14.04 4.90 -15.56
N GLU A 165 15.32 5.07 -15.83
CA GLU A 165 16.00 6.37 -15.90
C GLU A 165 15.38 7.31 -16.94
N ALA A 166 14.87 6.75 -18.03
CA ALA A 166 14.16 7.51 -19.08
C ALA A 166 12.75 7.97 -18.65
N MET A 167 12.33 7.69 -17.42
CA MET A 167 11.01 8.06 -16.88
C MET A 167 9.85 7.62 -17.78
N THR A 168 9.94 6.40 -18.30
CA THR A 168 8.94 5.84 -19.20
C THR A 168 7.59 5.73 -18.51
N ASP A 169 6.57 6.37 -19.09
CA ASP A 169 5.19 6.29 -18.62
C ASP A 169 4.53 4.99 -19.10
N ALA A 170 4.19 4.11 -18.16
CA ALA A 170 3.45 2.88 -18.46
C ALA A 170 1.93 3.09 -18.43
N GLY A 171 1.47 4.27 -18.04
CA GLY A 171 0.05 4.56 -17.84
C GLY A 171 -0.54 3.94 -16.57
N ALA A 172 -1.85 3.73 -16.57
CA ALA A 172 -2.54 3.03 -15.49
C ALA A 172 -2.23 1.53 -15.53
N PRO A 173 -2.20 0.85 -14.35
CA PRO A 173 -2.13 -0.61 -14.27
C PRO A 173 -3.29 -1.28 -15.02
N ARG A 174 -3.02 -2.47 -15.62
CA ARG A 174 -4.00 -3.24 -16.38
C ARG A 174 -4.39 -4.52 -15.66
#